data_307f2fe19f3d632279adcf11135fc3b2
#
_entry.id   307f2fe19f3d632279adcf11135fc3b2
#
_cell.length_a   1.000
_cell.length_b   1.000
_cell.length_c   1.000
_cell.angle_alpha   90.00
_cell.angle_beta   90.00
_cell.angle_gamma   90.00
#
_symmetry.space_group_name_H-M   'P 1'
#
loop_
_entity.id
_entity.type
_entity.pdbx_description
1 polymer ?
#
loop_
_entity_poly.entity_id
_entity_poly.type
_entity_poly.pdbx_seq_one_letter_code
_entity_poly.pdbx_strand_id
1 'polypeptide(L)'
;ASRRASEELIKNGLVSVNGKTVTEMGYMVKPKDKVMVNGKNISMEKKKIYIMVNKPIGVITSVKDEKGRVGVTDLIDGVSERIYPVGRLDVDTTGLVLLTNDGELAFKLTHPSKKVYKRYIAIVEGVPNKIELEKFRKGIKIDGKVTAKANVKILKNFGEDSILDIEIYEGRNRQVKRMCEAINHPVKK
;
A
#
# COMPACT_ATOMS: atom_id res chain seq x y z
N ALA A 1 12.01 3.21 -14.34
CA ALA A 1 12.61 3.60 -13.05
C ALA A 1 11.53 3.85 -12.00
N SER A 2 11.87 3.93 -10.70
CA SER A 2 10.96 4.42 -9.69
C SER A 2 10.86 5.95 -9.77
N ARG A 3 9.83 6.55 -9.17
CA ARG A 3 9.68 8.02 -9.15
C ARG A 3 10.93 8.71 -8.59
N ARG A 4 11.46 8.26 -7.45
CA ARG A 4 12.69 8.79 -6.86
C ARG A 4 13.91 8.60 -7.76
N ALA A 5 14.08 7.41 -8.35
CA ALA A 5 15.18 7.18 -9.30
C ALA A 5 15.05 8.05 -10.57
N SER A 6 13.82 8.34 -11.03
CA SER A 6 13.60 9.26 -12.14
C SER A 6 13.95 10.70 -11.76
N GLU A 7 13.62 11.12 -10.53
CA GLU A 7 14.00 12.43 -10.00
C GLU A 7 15.54 12.60 -9.93
N GLU A 8 16.27 11.56 -9.53
CA GLU A 8 17.75 11.55 -9.56
C GLU A 8 18.31 11.68 -10.99
N LEU A 9 17.72 10.96 -11.96
CA LEU A 9 18.13 11.08 -13.36
C LEU A 9 17.93 12.50 -13.91
N ILE A 10 16.81 13.15 -13.55
CA ILE A 10 16.51 14.53 -13.93
C ILE A 10 17.53 15.49 -13.30
N LYS A 11 17.75 15.40 -11.98
CA LYS A 11 18.73 16.24 -11.26
C LYS A 11 20.14 16.15 -11.85
N ASN A 12 20.54 14.97 -12.27
CA ASN A 12 21.84 14.71 -12.85
C ASN A 12 21.95 15.10 -14.33
N GLY A 13 20.92 15.75 -14.91
CA GLY A 13 20.93 16.19 -16.30
C GLY A 13 20.92 15.08 -17.33
N LEU A 14 20.53 13.87 -16.94
CA LEU A 14 20.52 12.69 -17.81
C LEU A 14 19.22 12.55 -18.62
N VAL A 15 18.27 13.46 -18.42
CA VAL A 15 16.97 13.50 -19.11
C VAL A 15 16.92 14.67 -20.07
N SER A 16 16.50 14.42 -21.31
CA SER A 16 16.21 15.48 -22.27
C SER A 16 14.80 15.33 -22.86
N VAL A 17 14.19 16.47 -23.19
CA VAL A 17 12.90 16.58 -23.87
C VAL A 17 13.10 17.39 -25.14
N ASN A 18 12.78 16.81 -26.30
CA ASN A 18 12.98 17.42 -27.61
C ASN A 18 14.43 17.93 -27.83
N GLY A 19 15.42 17.19 -27.33
CA GLY A 19 16.84 17.52 -27.43
C GLY A 19 17.37 18.52 -26.40
N LYS A 20 16.52 19.08 -25.53
CA LYS A 20 16.92 20.01 -24.46
C LYS A 20 17.01 19.26 -23.15
N THR A 21 18.13 19.38 -22.44
CA THR A 21 18.30 18.81 -21.09
C THR A 21 17.33 19.47 -20.11
N VAL A 22 16.66 18.64 -19.31
CA VAL A 22 15.72 19.06 -18.27
C VAL A 22 16.28 18.67 -16.91
N THR A 23 16.45 19.65 -16.02
CA THR A 23 16.90 19.46 -14.63
C THR A 23 15.84 19.92 -13.63
N GLU A 24 14.80 20.60 -14.11
CA GLU A 24 13.72 21.13 -13.30
C GLU A 24 12.70 20.03 -12.94
N MET A 25 12.34 19.98 -11.65
CA MET A 25 11.31 19.06 -11.16
C MET A 25 9.93 19.57 -11.53
N GLY A 26 9.04 18.63 -11.93
CA GLY A 26 7.67 19.00 -12.30
C GLY A 26 7.53 19.46 -13.74
N TYR A 27 8.58 19.34 -14.58
CA TYR A 27 8.48 19.64 -15.99
C TYR A 27 7.34 18.85 -16.66
N MET A 28 6.44 19.55 -17.33
CA MET A 28 5.25 18.97 -17.94
C MET A 28 5.52 18.53 -19.38
N VAL A 29 5.64 17.22 -19.58
CA VAL A 29 5.82 16.60 -20.91
C VAL A 29 4.48 16.50 -21.64
N LYS A 30 4.45 16.88 -22.90
CA LYS A 30 3.27 16.76 -23.77
C LYS A 30 3.26 15.41 -24.50
N PRO A 31 2.09 14.93 -24.98
CA PRO A 31 1.99 13.61 -25.63
C PRO A 31 2.90 13.38 -26.86
N LYS A 32 3.29 14.47 -27.54
CA LYS A 32 4.17 14.41 -28.74
C LYS A 32 5.65 14.64 -28.43
N ASP A 33 6.00 14.95 -27.18
CA ASP A 33 7.38 15.23 -26.82
C ASP A 33 8.22 13.96 -26.86
N LYS A 34 9.43 14.09 -27.39
CA LYS A 34 10.42 13.03 -27.44
C LYS A 34 11.27 13.08 -26.18
N VAL A 35 11.07 12.13 -25.29
CA VAL A 35 11.84 12.03 -24.03
C VAL A 35 12.97 11.03 -24.18
N MET A 36 14.17 11.43 -23.77
CA MET A 36 15.35 10.58 -23.79
C MET A 36 15.96 10.53 -22.39
N VAL A 37 16.52 9.36 -22.04
CA VAL A 37 17.32 9.14 -20.81
C VAL A 37 18.66 8.54 -21.22
N ASN A 38 19.75 9.18 -20.83
CA ASN A 38 21.10 8.80 -21.26
C ASN A 38 21.20 8.63 -22.79
N GLY A 39 20.62 9.55 -23.56
CA GLY A 39 20.63 9.51 -25.01
C GLY A 39 19.71 8.45 -25.66
N LYS A 40 19.00 7.63 -24.86
CA LYS A 40 18.08 6.60 -25.35
C LYS A 40 16.63 7.08 -25.26
N ASN A 41 15.86 6.89 -26.34
CA ASN A 41 14.43 7.17 -26.31
C ASN A 41 13.72 6.27 -25.29
N ILE A 42 12.83 6.86 -24.51
CA ILE A 42 11.91 6.11 -23.67
C ILE A 42 10.49 6.20 -24.24
N SER A 43 9.77 5.11 -24.15
CA SER A 43 8.35 5.04 -24.45
C SER A 43 7.56 4.73 -23.20
N MET A 44 6.31 5.19 -23.16
CA MET A 44 5.41 4.78 -22.09
C MET A 44 5.11 3.29 -22.22
N GLU A 45 5.07 2.62 -21.07
CA GLU A 45 4.70 1.21 -20.96
C GLU A 45 3.24 1.03 -21.44
N LYS A 46 3.06 0.30 -22.54
CA LYS A 46 1.75 0.17 -23.19
C LYS A 46 0.88 -0.89 -22.54
N LYS A 47 1.50 -1.96 -22.02
CA LYS A 47 0.80 -3.10 -21.43
C LYS A 47 0.61 -2.88 -19.93
N LYS A 48 -0.65 -2.76 -19.51
CA LYS A 48 -1.02 -2.72 -18.09
C LYS A 48 -1.12 -4.14 -17.55
N ILE A 49 -0.57 -4.34 -16.36
CA ILE A 49 -0.55 -5.63 -15.66
C ILE A 49 -1.24 -5.48 -14.31
N TYR A 50 -2.07 -6.45 -13.98
CA TYR A 50 -2.82 -6.52 -12.73
C TYR A 50 -2.72 -7.94 -12.19
N ILE A 51 -2.12 -8.10 -11.01
CA ILE A 51 -1.92 -9.38 -10.36
C ILE A 51 -2.45 -9.31 -8.94
N MET A 52 -3.26 -10.28 -8.55
CA MET A 52 -3.71 -10.46 -7.17
C MET A 52 -2.87 -11.55 -6.51
N VAL A 53 -2.27 -11.22 -5.38
CA VAL A 53 -1.45 -12.15 -4.59
C VAL A 53 -2.08 -12.33 -3.22
N ASN A 54 -2.27 -13.57 -2.81
CA ASN A 54 -2.52 -13.89 -1.42
C ASN A 54 -1.17 -13.94 -0.69
N LYS A 55 -0.76 -12.80 -0.11
CA LYS A 55 0.54 -12.67 0.56
C LYS A 55 0.62 -13.60 1.77
N PRO A 56 1.61 -14.51 1.85
CA PRO A 56 1.82 -15.33 3.04
C PRO A 56 2.51 -14.53 4.17
N ILE A 57 2.54 -15.10 5.38
CA ILE A 57 3.36 -14.63 6.50
C ILE A 57 4.84 -14.69 6.11
N GLY A 58 5.65 -13.78 6.65
CA GLY A 58 7.10 -13.74 6.44
C GLY A 58 7.52 -12.95 5.19
N VAL A 59 6.63 -12.74 4.23
CA VAL A 59 6.88 -11.96 3.02
C VAL A 59 6.59 -10.48 3.27
N ILE A 60 7.52 -9.61 2.85
CA ILE A 60 7.35 -8.16 2.96
C ILE A 60 6.63 -7.57 1.74
N THR A 61 5.86 -6.51 1.95
CA THR A 61 5.25 -5.77 0.84
C THR A 61 6.19 -4.67 0.35
N SER A 62 7.23 -5.06 -0.39
CA SER A 62 8.23 -4.17 -0.97
C SER A 62 8.69 -4.70 -2.32
N VAL A 63 9.15 -3.78 -3.19
CA VAL A 63 9.80 -4.10 -4.47
C VAL A 63 11.30 -4.37 -4.28
N LYS A 64 11.90 -3.78 -3.24
CA LYS A 64 13.32 -3.94 -2.91
C LYS A 64 13.48 -3.91 -1.39
N ASP A 65 14.24 -4.84 -0.88
CA ASP A 65 14.60 -4.90 0.53
C ASP A 65 16.11 -4.87 0.73
N GLU A 66 16.59 -4.01 1.62
CA GLU A 66 18.01 -3.88 1.93
C GLU A 66 18.54 -5.02 2.81
N LYS A 67 17.63 -5.76 3.46
CA LYS A 67 17.94 -6.88 4.35
C LYS A 67 17.83 -8.25 3.68
N GLY A 68 17.58 -8.30 2.36
CA GLY A 68 17.48 -9.54 1.61
C GLY A 68 16.27 -10.42 1.94
N ARG A 69 15.21 -9.85 2.54
CA ARG A 69 13.97 -10.59 2.81
C ARG A 69 13.15 -10.75 1.54
N VAL A 70 12.42 -11.86 1.43
CA VAL A 70 11.52 -12.12 0.30
C VAL A 70 10.43 -11.06 0.22
N GLY A 71 10.35 -10.38 -0.91
CA GLY A 71 9.32 -9.39 -1.22
C GLY A 71 8.12 -10.01 -1.94
N VAL A 72 6.99 -9.34 -1.91
CA VAL A 72 5.77 -9.82 -2.58
C VAL A 72 5.94 -9.92 -4.09
N THR A 73 6.83 -9.15 -4.70
CA THR A 73 7.16 -9.23 -6.12
C THR A 73 7.98 -10.47 -6.48
N ASP A 74 8.74 -11.02 -5.53
CA ASP A 74 9.57 -12.22 -5.73
C ASP A 74 8.74 -13.50 -5.81
N LEU A 75 7.44 -13.41 -5.48
CA LEU A 75 6.49 -14.51 -5.61
C LEU A 75 5.90 -14.64 -7.03
N ILE A 76 6.29 -13.74 -7.95
CA ILE A 76 5.68 -13.65 -9.26
C ILE A 76 6.70 -14.01 -10.34
N ASP A 77 6.42 -15.05 -11.09
CA ASP A 77 7.20 -15.49 -12.23
C ASP A 77 6.58 -15.04 -13.56
N GLY A 78 7.40 -14.98 -14.62
CA GLY A 78 6.94 -14.77 -16.01
C GLY A 78 6.49 -13.35 -16.33
N VAL A 79 6.75 -12.36 -15.47
CA VAL A 79 6.43 -10.95 -15.71
C VAL A 79 7.73 -10.17 -15.92
N SER A 80 7.93 -9.66 -17.14
CA SER A 80 9.10 -8.85 -17.50
C SER A 80 8.95 -7.37 -17.15
N GLU A 81 7.70 -6.90 -17.10
CA GLU A 81 7.36 -5.53 -16.79
C GLU A 81 7.56 -5.22 -15.30
N ARG A 82 7.93 -3.97 -15.02
CA ARG A 82 8.12 -3.55 -13.65
C ARG A 82 6.76 -3.36 -12.95
N ILE A 83 6.40 -4.29 -12.09
CA ILE A 83 5.21 -4.20 -11.22
C ILE A 83 5.59 -3.77 -9.79
N TYR A 84 4.61 -3.24 -9.06
CA TYR A 84 4.77 -2.82 -7.66
C TYR A 84 3.46 -2.99 -6.88
N PRO A 85 3.54 -3.16 -5.55
CA PRO A 85 2.36 -3.38 -4.73
C PRO A 85 1.51 -2.11 -4.56
N VAL A 86 0.20 -2.29 -4.60
CA VAL A 86 -0.82 -1.27 -4.34
C VAL A 86 -1.23 -1.34 -2.87
N GLY A 87 -0.63 -0.49 -2.06
CA GLY A 87 -0.74 -0.58 -0.61
C GLY A 87 0.22 -1.59 0.00
N ARG A 88 0.05 -1.86 1.28
CA ARG A 88 0.95 -2.75 2.03
C ARG A 88 0.19 -3.54 3.08
N LEU A 89 0.62 -4.80 3.26
CA LEU A 89 0.36 -5.61 4.43
C LEU A 89 1.67 -5.79 5.22
N ASP A 90 1.58 -5.88 6.53
CA ASP A 90 2.73 -6.14 7.40
C ASP A 90 3.30 -7.54 7.13
N VAL A 91 4.55 -7.79 7.54
CA VAL A 91 5.23 -9.08 7.34
C VAL A 91 4.48 -10.24 8.01
N ASP A 92 3.84 -9.97 9.13
CA ASP A 92 3.06 -10.90 9.94
C ASP A 92 1.55 -10.90 9.60
N THR A 93 1.15 -10.29 8.48
CA THR A 93 -0.23 -10.24 8.00
C THR A 93 -0.34 -10.99 6.68
N THR A 94 -1.36 -11.82 6.55
CA THR A 94 -1.71 -12.53 5.30
C THR A 94 -2.83 -11.81 4.57
N GLY A 95 -2.99 -12.10 3.27
CA GLY A 95 -4.15 -11.66 2.52
C GLY A 95 -3.83 -10.98 1.20
N LEU A 96 -4.83 -10.34 0.63
CA LEU A 96 -4.80 -9.78 -0.71
C LEU A 96 -3.84 -8.59 -0.81
N VAL A 97 -2.89 -8.70 -1.72
CA VAL A 97 -2.07 -7.59 -2.22
C VAL A 97 -2.23 -7.53 -3.74
N LEU A 98 -2.56 -6.36 -4.26
CA LEU A 98 -2.60 -6.11 -5.69
C LEU A 98 -1.22 -5.62 -6.16
N LEU A 99 -0.69 -6.19 -7.25
CA LEU A 99 0.52 -5.72 -7.92
C LEU A 99 0.15 -5.18 -9.30
N THR A 100 0.72 -4.06 -9.70
CA THR A 100 0.45 -3.46 -11.02
C THR A 100 1.60 -2.55 -11.44
N ASN A 101 1.64 -2.21 -12.74
CA ASN A 101 2.39 -1.09 -13.31
C ASN A 101 1.50 0.12 -13.62
N ASP A 102 0.19 0.05 -13.29
CA ASP A 102 -0.77 1.14 -13.48
C ASP A 102 -0.78 2.11 -12.29
N GLY A 103 -0.03 3.22 -12.41
CA GLY A 103 0.06 4.23 -11.38
C GLY A 103 -1.25 4.96 -11.09
N GLU A 104 -2.11 5.10 -12.11
CA GLU A 104 -3.41 5.75 -11.95
C GLU A 104 -4.34 4.90 -11.10
N LEU A 105 -4.41 3.59 -11.40
CA LEU A 105 -5.18 2.66 -10.59
C LEU A 105 -4.64 2.58 -9.16
N ALA A 106 -3.31 2.47 -9.01
CA ALA A 106 -2.67 2.43 -7.70
C ALA A 106 -3.02 3.68 -6.87
N PHE A 107 -2.98 4.87 -7.47
CA PHE A 107 -3.40 6.11 -6.83
C PHE A 107 -4.88 6.08 -6.43
N LYS A 108 -5.77 5.67 -7.33
CA LYS A 108 -7.21 5.56 -7.05
C LYS A 108 -7.51 4.65 -5.86
N LEU A 109 -6.78 3.55 -5.73
CA LEU A 109 -7.00 2.56 -4.66
C LEU A 109 -6.34 2.92 -3.33
N THR A 110 -5.27 3.71 -3.34
CA THR A 110 -4.47 3.97 -2.12
C THR A 110 -4.64 5.35 -1.54
N HIS A 111 -4.98 6.35 -2.37
CA HIS A 111 -5.06 7.72 -1.89
C HIS A 111 -6.25 7.94 -0.95
N PRO A 112 -6.04 8.52 0.26
CA PRO A 112 -7.10 8.66 1.28
C PRO A 112 -8.33 9.41 0.81
N SER A 113 -8.20 10.38 -0.11
CA SER A 113 -9.32 11.14 -0.67
C SER A 113 -10.32 10.29 -1.45
N LYS A 114 -9.91 9.10 -1.93
CA LYS A 114 -10.76 8.20 -2.70
C LYS A 114 -11.61 7.28 -1.81
N LYS A 115 -11.32 7.24 -0.51
CA LYS A 115 -12.08 6.48 0.50
C LYS A 115 -12.37 5.03 0.12
N VAL A 116 -11.38 4.36 -0.50
CA VAL A 116 -11.51 2.93 -0.82
C VAL A 116 -11.36 2.12 0.46
N TYR A 117 -12.43 1.43 0.85
CA TYR A 117 -12.44 0.61 2.05
C TYR A 117 -11.62 -0.67 1.85
N LYS A 118 -10.91 -1.03 2.91
CA LYS A 118 -10.14 -2.26 3.05
C LYS A 118 -10.73 -3.05 4.20
N ARG A 119 -11.08 -4.29 3.95
CA ARG A 119 -11.68 -5.19 4.93
C ARG A 119 -10.63 -6.13 5.51
N TYR A 120 -10.63 -6.25 6.82
CA TYR A 120 -9.73 -7.11 7.57
C TYR A 120 -10.54 -8.04 8.47
N ILE A 121 -10.10 -9.29 8.54
CA ILE A 121 -10.58 -10.25 9.54
C ILE A 121 -9.46 -10.41 10.56
N ALA A 122 -9.71 -10.04 11.80
CA ALA A 122 -8.73 -10.08 12.87
C ALA A 122 -9.19 -10.99 14.00
N ILE A 123 -8.33 -11.91 14.44
CA ILE A 123 -8.49 -12.63 15.69
C ILE A 123 -7.85 -11.76 16.77
N VAL A 124 -8.64 -11.36 17.75
CA VAL A 124 -8.19 -10.52 18.87
C VAL A 124 -8.37 -11.24 20.19
N GLU A 125 -7.55 -10.85 21.16
CA GLU A 125 -7.67 -11.33 22.54
C GLU A 125 -8.92 -10.73 23.20
N GLY A 126 -9.69 -11.57 23.87
CA GLY A 126 -10.93 -11.17 24.53
C GLY A 126 -12.10 -10.90 23.58
N VAL A 127 -13.15 -10.33 24.13
CA VAL A 127 -14.40 -10.00 23.43
C VAL A 127 -14.75 -8.53 23.68
N PRO A 128 -14.55 -7.63 22.69
CA PRO A 128 -14.88 -6.22 22.86
C PRO A 128 -16.34 -5.99 23.20
N ASN A 129 -16.60 -5.17 24.21
CA ASN A 129 -17.94 -4.77 24.60
C ASN A 129 -18.49 -3.64 23.68
N LYS A 130 -19.74 -3.26 23.88
CA LYS A 130 -20.41 -2.23 23.06
C LYS A 130 -19.69 -0.87 23.12
N ILE A 131 -19.18 -0.47 24.28
CA ILE A 131 -18.51 0.83 24.48
C ILE A 131 -17.18 0.83 23.71
N GLU A 132 -16.40 -0.24 23.77
CA GLU A 132 -15.13 -0.40 23.07
C GLU A 132 -15.33 -0.41 21.55
N LEU A 133 -16.34 -1.13 21.06
CA LEU A 133 -16.69 -1.11 19.63
C LEU A 133 -17.13 0.29 19.16
N GLU A 134 -17.90 1.03 19.97
CA GLU A 134 -18.26 2.41 19.63
C GLU A 134 -17.06 3.35 19.61
N LYS A 135 -16.13 3.20 20.57
CA LYS A 135 -14.86 3.92 20.58
C LYS A 135 -14.07 3.62 19.29
N PHE A 136 -13.99 2.35 18.89
CA PHE A 136 -13.32 1.93 17.66
C PHE A 136 -13.94 2.58 16.42
N ARG A 137 -15.28 2.56 16.31
CA ARG A 137 -16.04 3.13 15.17
C ARG A 137 -15.85 4.64 15.03
N LYS A 138 -15.80 5.37 16.13
CA LYS A 138 -15.61 6.83 16.13
C LYS A 138 -14.21 7.27 15.75
N GLY A 139 -13.24 6.36 15.84
CA GLY A 139 -11.82 6.59 15.61
C GLY A 139 -11.02 6.59 16.89
N ILE A 140 -9.77 6.13 16.75
CA ILE A 140 -8.79 5.93 17.84
C ILE A 140 -7.67 6.94 17.69
N LYS A 141 -7.19 7.51 18.78
CA LYS A 141 -6.01 8.39 18.77
C LYS A 141 -4.74 7.55 18.63
N ILE A 142 -4.04 7.70 17.50
CA ILE A 142 -2.76 7.05 17.18
C ILE A 142 -1.77 8.13 16.77
N ASP A 143 -0.59 8.16 17.40
CA ASP A 143 0.46 9.17 17.16
C ASP A 143 -0.07 10.62 17.25
N GLY A 144 -0.87 10.89 18.27
CA GLY A 144 -1.44 12.21 18.51
C GLY A 144 -2.61 12.62 17.61
N LYS A 145 -2.94 11.81 16.58
CA LYS A 145 -4.02 12.09 15.62
C LYS A 145 -5.10 11.02 15.68
N VAL A 146 -6.36 11.44 15.71
CA VAL A 146 -7.50 10.53 15.65
C VAL A 146 -7.57 9.89 14.26
N THR A 147 -7.83 8.58 14.19
CA THR A 147 -8.06 7.87 12.92
C THR A 147 -9.40 8.28 12.32
N ALA A 148 -9.58 8.00 11.03
CA ALA A 148 -10.91 8.11 10.42
C ALA A 148 -11.90 7.13 11.10
N LYS A 149 -13.19 7.38 10.90
CA LYS A 149 -14.25 6.44 11.31
C LYS A 149 -14.03 5.09 10.62
N ALA A 150 -14.29 4.02 11.36
CA ALA A 150 -14.17 2.64 10.91
C ALA A 150 -15.47 1.87 11.13
N ASN A 151 -15.68 0.80 10.36
CA ASN A 151 -16.70 -0.18 10.66
C ASN A 151 -16.05 -1.34 11.41
N VAL A 152 -16.72 -1.84 12.45
CA VAL A 152 -16.28 -3.04 13.18
C VAL A 152 -17.47 -3.80 13.69
N LYS A 153 -17.43 -5.12 13.58
CA LYS A 153 -18.40 -6.05 14.17
C LYS A 153 -17.71 -7.34 14.61
N ILE A 154 -18.28 -7.98 15.63
CA ILE A 154 -17.85 -9.31 16.03
C ILE A 154 -18.50 -10.32 15.10
N LEU A 155 -17.68 -11.15 14.43
CA LEU A 155 -18.16 -12.27 13.63
C LEU A 155 -18.36 -13.53 14.46
N LYS A 156 -17.43 -13.75 15.40
CA LYS A 156 -17.46 -14.93 16.27
C LYS A 156 -16.84 -14.60 17.62
N ASN A 157 -17.38 -15.21 18.66
CA ASN A 157 -16.93 -15.11 20.04
C ASN A 157 -16.57 -16.50 20.52
N PHE A 158 -15.37 -16.65 21.10
CA PHE A 158 -14.86 -17.91 21.66
C PHE A 158 -14.66 -17.83 23.20
N GLY A 159 -15.09 -16.74 23.83
CA GLY A 159 -14.86 -16.45 25.25
C GLY A 159 -13.52 -15.73 25.48
N GLU A 160 -12.41 -16.43 25.33
CA GLU A 160 -11.06 -15.85 25.50
C GLU A 160 -10.57 -15.04 24.29
N ASP A 161 -11.12 -15.31 23.10
CA ASP A 161 -10.79 -14.64 21.85
C ASP A 161 -12.07 -14.32 21.06
N SER A 162 -11.96 -13.38 20.13
CA SER A 162 -13.04 -13.09 19.17
C SER A 162 -12.50 -12.80 17.78
N ILE A 163 -13.35 -12.99 16.78
CA ILE A 163 -13.05 -12.62 15.39
C ILE A 163 -13.78 -11.32 15.08
N LEU A 164 -13.04 -10.31 14.69
CA LEU A 164 -13.56 -9.01 14.26
C LEU A 164 -13.51 -8.89 12.73
N ASP A 165 -14.57 -8.34 12.16
CA ASP A 165 -14.66 -7.85 10.80
C ASP A 165 -14.50 -6.34 10.84
N ILE A 166 -13.42 -5.84 10.26
CA ILE A 166 -13.01 -4.44 10.37
C ILE A 166 -12.87 -3.84 8.98
N GLU A 167 -13.49 -2.69 8.75
CA GLU A 167 -13.32 -1.94 7.50
C GLU A 167 -12.78 -0.54 7.79
N ILE A 168 -11.69 -0.18 7.13
CA ILE A 168 -11.05 1.14 7.17
C ILE A 168 -10.74 1.61 5.76
N TYR A 169 -10.74 2.93 5.50
CA TYR A 169 -10.36 3.48 4.19
C TYR A 169 -9.01 4.22 4.19
N GLU A 170 -8.43 4.46 5.34
CA GLU A 170 -7.05 4.95 5.47
C GLU A 170 -6.07 3.79 5.71
N GLY A 171 -4.77 4.07 5.82
CA GLY A 171 -3.74 3.04 6.02
C GLY A 171 -2.51 3.61 6.71
N ARG A 172 -2.59 3.84 8.04
CA ARG A 172 -1.42 4.20 8.86
C ARG A 172 -0.62 2.94 9.19
N ASN A 173 0.61 3.12 9.61
CA ASN A 173 1.46 2.00 10.02
C ASN A 173 0.77 1.15 11.11
N ARG A 174 0.60 -0.15 10.85
CA ARG A 174 -0.03 -1.14 11.74
C ARG A 174 -1.40 -0.71 12.29
N GLN A 175 -2.18 0.03 11.51
CA GLN A 175 -3.36 0.74 11.99
C GLN A 175 -4.37 -0.19 12.68
N VAL A 176 -4.76 -1.29 12.05
CA VAL A 176 -5.74 -2.23 12.63
C VAL A 176 -5.24 -2.78 13.96
N LYS A 177 -3.98 -3.21 14.03
CA LYS A 177 -3.37 -3.74 15.27
C LYS A 177 -3.40 -2.71 16.38
N ARG A 178 -2.97 -1.49 16.09
CA ARG A 178 -2.94 -0.38 17.06
C ARG A 178 -4.32 0.08 17.49
N MET A 179 -5.32 0.04 16.60
CA MET A 179 -6.70 0.35 16.96
C MET A 179 -7.29 -0.71 17.90
N CYS A 180 -7.02 -1.99 17.63
CA CYS A 180 -7.46 -3.09 18.50
C CYS A 180 -6.76 -3.02 19.88
N GLU A 181 -5.45 -2.78 19.90
CA GLU A 181 -4.67 -2.60 21.12
C GLU A 181 -5.19 -1.43 21.99
N ALA A 182 -5.59 -0.32 21.36
CA ALA A 182 -6.10 0.87 22.06
C ALA A 182 -7.50 0.66 22.69
N ILE A 183 -8.17 -0.43 22.40
CA ILE A 183 -9.40 -0.89 23.07
C ILE A 183 -9.14 -2.12 23.96
N ASN A 184 -7.88 -2.43 24.26
CA ASN A 184 -7.39 -3.56 25.08
C ASN A 184 -7.68 -4.95 24.50
N HIS A 185 -7.77 -5.05 23.16
CA HIS A 185 -7.97 -6.32 22.45
C HIS A 185 -6.88 -6.49 21.37
N PRO A 186 -5.63 -6.81 21.74
CA PRO A 186 -4.54 -6.94 20.78
C PRO A 186 -4.82 -8.04 19.75
N VAL A 187 -4.35 -7.80 18.51
CA VAL A 187 -4.51 -8.75 17.40
C VAL A 187 -3.54 -9.91 17.58
N LYS A 188 -4.06 -11.13 17.61
CA LYS A 188 -3.30 -12.40 17.58
C LYS A 188 -3.00 -12.83 16.13
N LYS A 189 -3.97 -12.63 15.21
CA LYS A 189 -3.85 -13.04 13.80
C LYS A 189 -4.73 -12.17 12.90
#